data_d137ac2e3d7c1f736ca3ec9ba6140596
#
_entry.id   d137ac2e3d7c1f736ca3ec9ba6140596
#
_cell.length_a   1.000
_cell.length_b   1.000
_cell.length_c   1.000
_cell.angle_alpha   90.00
_cell.angle_beta   90.00
_cell.angle_gamma   90.00
#
_symmetry.space_group_name_H-M   'P 1'
#
loop_
_entity.id
_entity.type
_entity.pdbx_description
1 polymer ?
#
loop_
_entity_poly.entity_id
_entity_poly.type
_entity_poly.pdbx_seq_one_letter_code
_entity_poly.pdbx_strand_id
1 'polypeptide(L)'
;MIEKNKYQIKKNVFSKSSVGNRIPVIQSYSDFEEGYVVANQIIATKAIQGASYEDFAILYRTNAQSRVLEESLRKRNIPYRIYGGLSFYQRKEIKDAIAYFRLSINPNDDEALRRIINFPAR
;
A
#
# COMPACT_ATOMS: atom_id res chain seq x y z
N MET A 1 -7.71 24.72 -4.03
CA MET A 1 -6.83 24.28 -5.15
C MET A 1 -7.56 24.18 -6.49
N ILE A 2 -8.75 23.64 -6.53
CA ILE A 2 -9.56 23.44 -7.75
C ILE A 2 -9.99 24.76 -8.40
N GLU A 3 -10.26 25.81 -7.63
CA GLU A 3 -10.70 27.13 -8.12
C GLU A 3 -9.71 27.84 -9.06
N LYS A 4 -8.44 27.43 -9.04
CA LYS A 4 -7.42 27.97 -9.95
C LYS A 4 -7.43 27.35 -11.35
N ASN A 5 -8.21 26.32 -11.59
CA ASN A 5 -8.32 25.68 -12.89
C ASN A 5 -9.33 26.43 -13.77
N LYS A 6 -8.87 27.12 -14.81
CA LYS A 6 -9.69 27.95 -15.70
C LYS A 6 -10.67 27.16 -16.58
N TYR A 7 -10.47 25.88 -16.80
CA TYR A 7 -11.25 25.02 -17.71
C TYR A 7 -12.11 23.98 -17.00
N GLN A 8 -12.43 24.19 -15.73
CA GLN A 8 -13.28 23.25 -15.00
C GLN A 8 -14.75 23.63 -15.06
N ILE A 9 -15.59 22.62 -15.00
CA ILE A 9 -17.03 22.79 -14.74
C ILE A 9 -17.19 23.29 -13.31
N LYS A 10 -17.81 24.45 -13.12
CA LYS A 10 -18.08 25.00 -11.77
C LYS A 10 -18.98 24.03 -10.99
N LYS A 11 -18.44 23.49 -9.91
CA LYS A 11 -19.15 22.61 -8.97
C LYS A 11 -19.10 23.22 -7.58
N ASN A 12 -20.25 23.35 -6.94
CA ASN A 12 -20.31 23.65 -5.51
C ASN A 12 -20.22 22.32 -4.76
N VAL A 13 -19.05 22.05 -4.18
CA VAL A 13 -18.85 20.88 -3.32
C VAL A 13 -19.23 21.30 -1.90
N PHE A 14 -20.23 20.65 -1.34
CA PHE A 14 -20.68 20.89 0.02
C PHE A 14 -20.91 19.57 0.75
N SER A 15 -20.80 19.60 2.06
CA SER A 15 -21.15 18.47 2.93
C SER A 15 -22.37 18.84 3.76
N LYS A 16 -23.25 17.86 3.97
CA LYS A 16 -24.38 17.97 4.92
C LYS A 16 -23.99 17.50 6.32
N SER A 17 -22.79 16.92 6.47
CA SER A 17 -22.28 16.45 7.76
C SER A 17 -21.80 17.63 8.61
N SER A 18 -21.82 17.46 9.92
CA SER A 18 -21.24 18.41 10.87
C SER A 18 -19.73 18.56 10.63
N VAL A 19 -19.17 19.68 11.11
CA VAL A 19 -17.74 19.92 11.06
C VAL A 19 -17.02 18.85 11.89
N GLY A 20 -16.16 18.09 11.23
CA GLY A 20 -15.32 17.08 11.87
C GLY A 20 -14.02 17.64 12.45
N ASN A 21 -13.16 16.75 12.90
CA ASN A 21 -11.82 17.10 13.38
C ASN A 21 -10.96 17.71 12.26
N ARG A 22 -10.02 18.57 12.63
CA ARG A 22 -9.05 19.10 11.67
C ARG A 22 -8.19 17.98 11.12
N ILE A 23 -7.91 18.03 9.81
CA ILE A 23 -7.04 17.07 9.14
C ILE A 23 -5.59 17.39 9.53
N PRO A 24 -4.88 16.49 10.25
CA PRO A 24 -3.47 16.68 10.54
C PRO A 24 -2.62 16.49 9.28
N VAL A 25 -1.61 17.32 9.12
CA VAL A 25 -0.58 17.14 8.09
C VAL A 25 0.70 16.75 8.81
N ILE A 26 1.22 15.57 8.50
CA ILE A 26 2.41 15.01 9.13
C ILE A 26 3.50 14.94 8.05
N GLN A 27 4.65 15.53 8.34
CA GLN A 27 5.82 15.45 7.47
C GLN A 27 6.75 14.35 7.99
N SER A 28 7.13 13.43 7.11
CA SER A 28 8.09 12.35 7.39
C SER A 28 9.39 12.60 6.63
N TYR A 29 10.52 12.15 7.19
CA TYR A 29 11.84 12.29 6.57
C TYR A 29 12.17 11.16 5.59
N SER A 30 11.44 10.06 5.67
CA SER A 30 11.62 8.90 4.78
C SER A 30 10.32 8.14 4.56
N ASP A 31 10.28 7.35 3.49
CA ASP A 31 9.17 6.46 3.16
C ASP A 31 8.91 5.44 4.29
N PHE A 32 9.98 4.97 4.94
CA PHE A 32 9.86 4.02 6.06
C PHE A 32 9.21 4.68 7.28
N GLU A 33 9.55 5.92 7.57
CA GLU A 33 8.93 6.69 8.64
C GLU A 33 7.45 6.96 8.33
N GLU A 34 7.13 7.31 7.08
CA GLU A 34 5.76 7.48 6.62
C GLU A 34 4.93 6.22 6.90
N GLY A 35 5.41 5.06 6.45
CA GLY A 35 4.74 3.78 6.68
C GLY A 35 4.59 3.45 8.17
N TYR A 36 5.62 3.77 8.97
CA TYR A 36 5.59 3.60 10.43
C TYR A 36 4.51 4.47 11.08
N VAL A 37 4.47 5.76 10.74
CA VAL A 37 3.50 6.73 11.28
C VAL A 37 2.09 6.32 10.91
N VAL A 38 1.83 5.96 9.64
CA VAL A 38 0.52 5.50 9.18
C VAL A 38 0.03 4.28 9.97
N ALA A 39 0.88 3.26 10.10
CA ALA A 39 0.51 2.04 10.80
C ALA A 39 0.25 2.29 12.30
N ASN A 40 1.05 3.14 12.95
CA ASN A 40 0.82 3.52 14.34
C ASN A 40 -0.48 4.31 14.51
N GLN A 41 -0.78 5.23 13.58
CA GLN A 41 -2.01 6.02 13.64
C GLN A 41 -3.25 5.13 13.54
N ILE A 42 -3.22 4.08 12.71
CA ILE A 42 -4.30 3.09 12.62
C ILE A 42 -4.50 2.40 13.97
N ILE A 43 -3.41 1.90 14.58
CA ILE A 43 -3.49 1.21 15.88
C ILE A 43 -4.03 2.14 16.95
N ALA A 44 -3.51 3.36 17.04
CA ALA A 44 -3.93 4.34 18.04
C ALA A 44 -5.41 4.72 17.86
N THR A 45 -5.84 4.99 16.64
CA THR A 45 -7.25 5.34 16.36
C THR A 45 -8.18 4.18 16.68
N LYS A 46 -7.80 2.95 16.30
CA LYS A 46 -8.55 1.74 16.65
C LYS A 46 -8.71 1.59 18.16
N ALA A 47 -7.63 1.78 18.91
CA ALA A 47 -7.64 1.64 20.37
C ALA A 47 -8.51 2.71 21.06
N ILE A 48 -8.48 3.95 20.56
CA ILE A 48 -9.20 5.08 21.17
C ILE A 48 -10.68 5.08 20.77
N GLN A 49 -10.98 4.80 19.51
CA GLN A 49 -12.33 4.95 18.95
C GLN A 49 -13.09 3.62 18.82
N GLY A 50 -12.45 2.47 19.09
CA GLY A 50 -13.04 1.14 18.89
C GLY A 50 -13.31 0.80 17.43
N ALA A 51 -12.64 1.49 16.48
CA ALA A 51 -12.83 1.29 15.04
C ALA A 51 -12.41 -0.11 14.59
N SER A 52 -13.05 -0.64 13.55
CA SER A 52 -12.61 -1.86 12.86
C SER A 52 -11.49 -1.53 11.87
N TYR A 53 -10.68 -2.52 11.46
CA TYR A 53 -9.71 -2.32 10.40
C TYR A 53 -10.34 -1.98 9.04
N GLU A 54 -11.59 -2.35 8.84
CA GLU A 54 -12.37 -2.07 7.62
C GLU A 54 -12.76 -0.58 7.50
N ASP A 55 -12.69 0.17 8.61
CA ASP A 55 -13.01 1.60 8.62
C ASP A 55 -11.84 2.48 8.14
N PHE A 56 -10.67 1.88 7.89
CA PHE A 56 -9.49 2.61 7.45
C PHE A 56 -9.22 2.42 5.96
N ALA A 57 -8.86 3.52 5.30
CA ALA A 57 -8.37 3.51 3.92
C ALA A 57 -7.07 4.30 3.82
N ILE A 58 -6.08 3.73 3.14
CA ILE A 58 -4.82 4.39 2.83
C ILE A 58 -4.80 4.71 1.34
N LEU A 59 -4.70 5.99 1.01
CA LEU A 59 -4.62 6.45 -0.38
C LEU A 59 -3.18 6.89 -0.67
N TYR A 60 -2.63 6.41 -1.76
CA TYR A 60 -1.29 6.77 -2.22
C TYR A 60 -1.29 7.09 -3.72
N ARG A 61 -0.32 7.88 -4.16
CA ARG A 61 -0.28 8.34 -5.55
C ARG A 61 0.37 7.33 -6.50
N THR A 62 1.39 6.62 -6.06
CA THR A 62 2.18 5.72 -6.89
C THR A 62 2.26 4.32 -6.31
N ASN A 63 2.27 3.31 -7.18
CA ASN A 63 2.40 1.92 -6.76
C ASN A 63 3.73 1.60 -6.04
N ALA A 64 4.74 2.46 -6.17
CA ALA A 64 6.01 2.30 -5.46
C ALA A 64 5.83 2.47 -3.94
N GLN A 65 4.95 3.38 -3.52
CA GLN A 65 4.66 3.66 -2.11
C GLN A 65 3.97 2.47 -1.41
N SER A 66 3.23 1.64 -2.17
CA SER A 66 2.51 0.49 -1.59
C SER A 66 3.43 -0.48 -0.85
N ARG A 67 4.65 -0.69 -1.35
CA ARG A 67 5.61 -1.62 -0.75
C ARG A 67 5.93 -1.29 0.71
N VAL A 68 6.25 -0.03 0.98
CA VAL A 68 6.64 0.42 2.32
C VAL A 68 5.45 0.38 3.27
N LEU A 69 4.28 0.76 2.78
CA LEU A 69 3.03 0.66 3.54
C LEU A 69 2.69 -0.79 3.87
N GLU A 70 2.74 -1.69 2.87
CA GLU A 70 2.52 -3.14 3.08
C GLU A 70 3.48 -3.73 4.11
N GLU A 71 4.77 -3.39 4.03
CA GLU A 71 5.78 -3.86 4.98
C GLU A 71 5.49 -3.37 6.39
N SER A 72 5.13 -2.10 6.54
CA SER A 72 4.81 -1.49 7.84
C SER A 72 3.56 -2.08 8.48
N LEU A 73 2.51 -2.34 7.69
CA LEU A 73 1.28 -2.99 8.14
C LEU A 73 1.54 -4.44 8.54
N ARG A 74 2.33 -5.17 7.74
CA ARG A 74 2.69 -6.57 8.02
C ARG A 74 3.50 -6.71 9.30
N LYS A 75 4.49 -5.86 9.53
CA LYS A 75 5.31 -5.86 10.76
C LYS A 75 4.46 -5.69 12.03
N ARG A 76 3.27 -5.11 11.91
CA ARG A 76 2.33 -4.89 13.01
C ARG A 76 1.13 -5.82 13.01
N ASN A 77 1.12 -6.83 12.13
CA ASN A 77 0.02 -7.77 11.96
C ASN A 77 -1.34 -7.06 11.68
N ILE A 78 -1.30 -5.92 10.98
CA ILE A 78 -2.50 -5.22 10.54
C ILE A 78 -2.97 -5.87 9.23
N PRO A 79 -4.18 -6.45 9.18
CA PRO A 79 -4.72 -6.99 7.94
C PRO A 79 -5.00 -5.86 6.95
N TYR A 80 -4.67 -6.07 5.68
CA TYR A 80 -4.90 -5.09 4.62
C TYR A 80 -5.31 -5.75 3.31
N ARG A 81 -5.96 -4.97 2.43
CA ARG A 81 -6.31 -5.35 1.08
C ARG A 81 -5.92 -4.24 0.11
N ILE A 82 -5.33 -4.60 -1.03
CA ILE A 82 -4.95 -3.65 -2.07
C ILE A 82 -6.03 -3.65 -3.15
N TYR A 83 -6.50 -2.45 -3.49
CA TYR A 83 -7.45 -2.23 -4.57
C TYR A 83 -6.77 -1.50 -5.73
N GLY A 84 -7.07 -1.91 -6.96
CA GLY A 84 -6.61 -1.23 -8.17
C GLY A 84 -5.16 -1.53 -8.57
N GLY A 85 -4.49 -2.48 -7.94
CA GLY A 85 -3.13 -2.89 -8.28
C GLY A 85 -2.78 -4.27 -7.76
N LEU A 86 -1.69 -4.83 -8.29
CA LEU A 86 -1.08 -6.03 -7.72
C LEU A 86 -0.22 -5.63 -6.53
N SER A 87 -0.31 -6.37 -5.44
CA SER A 87 0.66 -6.28 -4.35
C SER A 87 2.09 -6.37 -4.90
N PHE A 88 3.03 -5.67 -4.27
CA PHE A 88 4.44 -5.75 -4.67
C PHE A 88 4.91 -7.19 -4.86
N TYR A 89 4.57 -8.08 -3.95
CA TYR A 89 4.95 -9.49 -3.99
C TYR A 89 4.18 -10.33 -5.05
N GLN A 90 3.11 -9.78 -5.62
CA GLN A 90 2.33 -10.44 -6.67
C GLN A 90 2.80 -10.05 -8.07
N ARG A 91 3.68 -9.06 -8.19
CA ARG A 91 4.25 -8.65 -9.48
C ARG A 91 5.04 -9.80 -10.09
N LYS A 92 4.96 -9.91 -11.43
CA LYS A 92 5.61 -10.99 -12.19
C LYS A 92 7.11 -11.02 -11.90
N GLU A 93 7.76 -9.88 -12.00
CA GLU A 93 9.22 -9.73 -11.83
C GLU A 93 9.67 -10.16 -10.44
N ILE A 94 8.88 -9.85 -9.42
CA ILE A 94 9.19 -10.22 -8.03
C ILE A 94 9.02 -11.72 -7.83
N LYS A 95 7.94 -12.30 -8.37
CA LYS A 95 7.73 -13.76 -8.32
C LYS A 95 8.82 -14.52 -9.06
N ASP A 96 9.29 -13.99 -10.21
CA ASP A 96 10.37 -14.59 -10.98
C ASP A 96 11.68 -14.55 -10.18
N ALA A 97 12.02 -13.41 -9.57
CA ALA A 97 13.20 -13.30 -8.70
C ALA A 97 13.13 -14.27 -7.50
N ILE A 98 11.98 -14.35 -6.84
CA ILE A 98 11.77 -15.29 -5.72
C ILE A 98 11.93 -16.74 -6.19
N ALA A 99 11.47 -17.10 -7.39
CA ALA A 99 11.63 -18.44 -7.93
C ALA A 99 13.10 -18.84 -8.13
N TYR A 100 13.97 -17.92 -8.54
CA TYR A 100 15.42 -18.15 -8.60
C TYR A 100 16.00 -18.46 -7.21
N PHE A 101 15.62 -17.69 -6.18
CA PHE A 101 16.07 -17.95 -4.80
C PHE A 101 15.54 -19.28 -4.26
N ARG A 102 14.28 -19.61 -4.54
CA ARG A 102 13.71 -20.90 -4.13
C ARG A 102 14.47 -22.08 -4.74
N LEU A 103 14.81 -22.02 -6.03
CA LEU A 103 15.60 -23.07 -6.69
C LEU A 103 17.03 -23.17 -6.16
N SER A 104 17.66 -22.06 -5.77
CA SER A 104 19.00 -22.11 -5.17
C SER A 104 19.01 -22.80 -3.80
N ILE A 105 17.90 -22.75 -3.07
CA ILE A 105 17.75 -23.42 -1.77
C ILE A 105 17.21 -24.84 -1.94
N ASN A 106 16.27 -25.06 -2.83
CA ASN A 106 15.66 -26.37 -3.13
C ASN A 106 15.67 -26.65 -4.64
N PRO A 107 16.67 -27.39 -5.14
CA PRO A 107 16.78 -27.74 -6.57
C PRO A 107 15.62 -28.58 -7.11
N ASN A 108 14.83 -29.21 -6.25
CA ASN A 108 13.70 -30.07 -6.63
C ASN A 108 12.35 -29.29 -6.65
N ASP A 109 12.38 -27.95 -6.64
CA ASP A 109 11.18 -27.12 -6.72
C ASP A 109 10.72 -26.99 -8.18
N ASP A 110 9.93 -27.95 -8.66
CA ASP A 110 9.40 -27.98 -10.03
C ASP A 110 8.57 -26.75 -10.38
N GLU A 111 7.84 -26.17 -9.42
CA GLU A 111 7.04 -24.98 -9.65
C GLU A 111 7.93 -23.77 -9.96
N ALA A 112 8.96 -23.59 -9.13
CA ALA A 112 9.94 -22.53 -9.34
C ALA A 112 10.71 -22.74 -10.65
N LEU A 113 11.10 -23.96 -10.97
CA LEU A 113 11.78 -24.29 -12.22
C LEU A 113 10.91 -23.95 -13.44
N ARG A 114 9.67 -24.41 -13.49
CA ARG A 114 8.74 -24.12 -14.61
C ARG A 114 8.53 -22.64 -14.82
N ARG A 115 8.62 -21.85 -13.75
CA ARG A 115 8.42 -20.42 -13.81
C ARG A 115 9.59 -19.70 -14.48
N ILE A 116 10.83 -20.13 -14.28
CA ILE A 116 12.02 -19.40 -14.70
C ILE A 116 12.78 -20.03 -15.85
N ILE A 117 12.45 -21.26 -16.26
CA ILE A 117 13.19 -22.00 -17.28
C ILE A 117 13.32 -21.24 -18.63
N ASN A 118 12.34 -20.41 -18.96
CA ASN A 118 12.32 -19.58 -20.16
C ASN A 118 12.50 -18.08 -19.86
N PHE A 119 13.01 -17.71 -18.68
CA PHE A 119 13.20 -16.33 -18.30
C PHE A 119 14.66 -16.09 -17.87
N PRO A 120 15.37 -15.05 -18.42
CA PRO A 120 14.91 -14.19 -19.52
C PRO A 120 14.70 -14.95 -20.82
N ALA A 121 13.80 -14.46 -21.68
CA ALA A 121 13.54 -15.06 -22.97
C ALA A 121 14.84 -15.13 -23.78
N ARG A 122 15.14 -16.33 -24.30
CA ARG A 122 16.31 -16.60 -25.14
C ARG A 122 15.94 -16.50 -26.59
#